data_a45ff55d56b4e6c1f33f7d7c40c8d11f
#
_entry.id   a45ff55d56b4e6c1f33f7d7c40c8d11f
#
_cell.length_a   1.000
_cell.length_b   1.000
_cell.length_c   1.000
_cell.angle_alpha   90.00
_cell.angle_beta   90.00
_cell.angle_gamma   90.00
#
_symmetry.space_group_name_H-M   'P 1'
#
loop_
_entity.id
_entity.type
_entity.pdbx_description
1 polymer ?
#
loop_
_entity_poly.entity_id
_entity_poly.type
_entity_poly.pdbx_seq_one_letter_code
_entity_poly.pdbx_strand_id
1 'polypeptide(L)'
;MKVSIIMGSKSDWDVMSAACETLDAFGVPYEKKVISAHRTPGFFCEYMASAVSRGVDIVIAGAGGAAHLPGMAAAMTSLPVIGVPIKSAALNGLDSLLSIVQMPSGVPVATMAINGAKNAALFAVSILALQSPDLRAALDEFRQKQADKVFQTEL
;
A
#
# COMPACT_ATOMS: atom_id res chain seq x y z
N MET A 1 -10.78 5.98 -10.81
CA MET A 1 -9.55 5.72 -10.03
C MET A 1 -9.93 4.95 -8.79
N LYS A 2 -9.28 3.83 -8.49
CA LYS A 2 -9.61 2.97 -7.34
C LYS A 2 -8.36 2.24 -6.84
N VAL A 3 -8.19 2.15 -5.51
CA VAL A 3 -7.07 1.43 -4.89
C VAL A 3 -7.57 0.13 -4.28
N SER A 4 -6.82 -0.97 -4.43
CA SER A 4 -7.08 -2.22 -3.71
C SER A 4 -6.08 -2.35 -2.55
N ILE A 5 -6.59 -2.45 -1.32
CA ILE A 5 -5.79 -2.66 -0.12
C ILE A 5 -5.93 -4.12 0.30
N ILE A 6 -4.83 -4.88 0.23
CA ILE A 6 -4.80 -6.28 0.63
C ILE A 6 -3.82 -6.51 1.78
N MET A 7 -4.13 -7.46 2.64
CA MET A 7 -3.27 -7.83 3.76
C MET A 7 -3.35 -9.32 4.06
N GLY A 8 -2.25 -9.92 4.54
CA GLY A 8 -2.13 -11.35 4.74
C GLY A 8 -2.92 -11.90 5.94
N SER A 9 -3.23 -11.05 6.90
CA SER A 9 -3.91 -11.41 8.14
C SER A 9 -4.75 -10.27 8.68
N LYS A 10 -5.76 -10.59 9.52
CA LYS A 10 -6.52 -9.57 10.27
C LYS A 10 -5.63 -8.78 11.23
N SER A 11 -4.55 -9.38 11.75
CA SER A 11 -3.59 -8.69 12.62
C SER A 11 -2.86 -7.53 11.93
N ASP A 12 -2.82 -7.50 10.61
CA ASP A 12 -2.18 -6.42 9.84
C ASP A 12 -3.06 -5.18 9.78
N TRP A 13 -4.34 -5.31 10.16
CA TRP A 13 -5.32 -4.23 10.08
C TRP A 13 -4.95 -3.02 10.93
N ASP A 14 -4.35 -3.22 12.11
CA ASP A 14 -3.94 -2.14 13.00
C ASP A 14 -2.96 -1.15 12.32
N VAL A 15 -2.17 -1.66 11.38
CA VAL A 15 -1.28 -0.85 10.53
C VAL A 15 -1.99 -0.39 9.26
N MET A 16 -2.67 -1.31 8.57
CA MET A 16 -3.23 -1.05 7.24
C MET A 16 -4.44 -0.13 7.25
N SER A 17 -5.14 0.02 8.37
CA SER A 17 -6.24 1.00 8.53
C SER A 17 -5.81 2.43 8.21
N ALA A 18 -4.57 2.81 8.52
CA ALA A 18 -4.03 4.13 8.21
C ALA A 18 -3.98 4.43 6.69
N ALA A 19 -3.88 3.40 5.84
CA ALA A 19 -4.00 3.59 4.40
C ALA A 19 -5.44 3.92 4.00
N CYS A 20 -6.44 3.24 4.58
CA CYS A 20 -7.86 3.51 4.35
C CYS A 20 -8.21 4.95 4.76
N GLU A 21 -7.87 5.33 6.00
CA GLU A 21 -8.10 6.68 6.54
C GLU A 21 -7.47 7.78 5.66
N THR A 22 -6.28 7.49 5.12
CA THR A 22 -5.60 8.43 4.22
C THR A 22 -6.34 8.55 2.88
N LEU A 23 -6.76 7.44 2.27
CA LEU A 23 -7.52 7.47 1.03
C LEU A 23 -8.89 8.15 1.21
N ASP A 24 -9.55 7.93 2.34
CA ASP A 24 -10.81 8.60 2.71
C ASP A 24 -10.60 10.13 2.77
N ALA A 25 -9.50 10.60 3.40
CA ALA A 25 -9.18 12.01 3.49
C ALA A 25 -8.92 12.69 2.13
N PHE A 26 -8.51 11.93 1.12
CA PHE A 26 -8.32 12.40 -0.26
C PHE A 26 -9.51 12.09 -1.18
N GLY A 27 -10.58 11.48 -0.67
CA GLY A 27 -11.74 11.09 -1.46
C GLY A 27 -11.44 10.05 -2.54
N VAL A 28 -10.39 9.24 -2.35
CA VAL A 28 -10.00 8.19 -3.30
C VAL A 28 -10.75 6.89 -2.98
N PRO A 29 -11.57 6.36 -3.89
CA PRO A 29 -12.26 5.09 -3.70
C PRO A 29 -11.29 3.93 -3.52
N TYR A 30 -11.62 3.01 -2.63
CA TYR A 30 -10.81 1.81 -2.43
C TYR A 30 -11.68 0.59 -2.10
N GLU A 31 -11.10 -0.58 -2.27
CA GLU A 31 -11.58 -1.84 -1.70
C GLU A 31 -10.53 -2.39 -0.73
N LYS A 32 -10.96 -3.16 0.26
CA LYS A 32 -10.04 -3.77 1.23
C LYS A 32 -10.36 -5.23 1.45
N LYS A 33 -9.31 -6.06 1.56
CA LYS A 33 -9.48 -7.51 1.73
C LYS A 33 -8.33 -8.14 2.52
N VAL A 34 -8.68 -9.03 3.45
CA VAL A 34 -7.72 -9.97 4.03
C VAL A 34 -7.60 -11.17 3.10
N ILE A 35 -6.41 -11.41 2.58
CA ILE A 35 -6.11 -12.53 1.66
C ILE A 35 -4.74 -13.08 2.00
N SER A 36 -4.68 -14.35 2.38
CA SER A 36 -3.40 -15.01 2.61
C SER A 36 -2.92 -15.72 1.34
N ALA A 37 -1.84 -15.23 0.75
CA ALA A 37 -1.24 -15.88 -0.41
C ALA A 37 -0.80 -17.33 -0.13
N HIS A 38 -0.38 -17.63 1.10
CA HIS A 38 0.06 -18.96 1.50
C HIS A 38 -1.08 -19.90 1.89
N ARG A 39 -2.15 -19.39 2.52
CA ARG A 39 -3.26 -20.21 3.05
C ARG A 39 -4.45 -20.30 2.09
N THR A 40 -4.60 -19.33 1.20
CA THR A 40 -5.70 -19.26 0.22
C THR A 40 -5.17 -18.88 -1.18
N PRO A 41 -4.18 -19.65 -1.74
CA PRO A 41 -3.52 -19.27 -2.99
C PRO A 41 -4.47 -19.17 -4.17
N GLY A 42 -5.42 -20.08 -4.32
CA GLY A 42 -6.41 -20.04 -5.41
C GLY A 42 -7.24 -18.76 -5.39
N PHE A 43 -7.80 -18.42 -4.23
CA PHE A 43 -8.56 -17.18 -4.07
C PHE A 43 -7.72 -15.93 -4.32
N PHE A 44 -6.44 -15.95 -3.88
CA PHE A 44 -5.51 -14.85 -4.16
C PHE A 44 -5.27 -14.67 -5.66
N CYS A 45 -5.07 -15.77 -6.41
CA CYS A 45 -4.90 -15.73 -7.87
C CYS A 45 -6.14 -15.15 -8.57
N GLU A 46 -7.33 -15.61 -8.22
CA GLU A 46 -8.59 -15.11 -8.79
C GLU A 46 -8.82 -13.62 -8.48
N TYR A 47 -8.52 -13.23 -7.24
CA TYR A 47 -8.66 -11.84 -6.80
C TYR A 47 -7.72 -10.91 -7.57
N MET A 48 -6.46 -11.29 -7.76
CA MET A 48 -5.49 -10.49 -8.51
C MET A 48 -5.80 -10.48 -10.01
N ALA A 49 -6.18 -11.61 -10.60
CA ALA A 49 -6.55 -11.70 -12.01
C ALA A 49 -7.76 -10.80 -12.38
N SER A 50 -8.70 -10.61 -11.44
CA SER A 50 -9.87 -9.76 -11.65
C SER A 50 -9.64 -8.28 -11.27
N ALA A 51 -8.47 -7.88 -10.79
CA ALA A 51 -8.21 -6.52 -10.28
C ALA A 51 -8.53 -5.43 -11.33
N VAL A 52 -8.01 -5.57 -12.54
CA VAL A 52 -8.24 -4.62 -13.63
C VAL A 52 -9.73 -4.53 -14.00
N SER A 53 -10.42 -5.66 -14.12
CA SER A 53 -11.87 -5.69 -14.47
C SER A 53 -12.75 -5.12 -13.36
N ARG A 54 -12.27 -5.10 -12.10
CA ARG A 54 -12.92 -4.41 -10.98
C ARG A 54 -12.62 -2.91 -10.93
N GLY A 55 -11.84 -2.38 -11.88
CA GLY A 55 -11.47 -0.97 -11.96
C GLY A 55 -10.39 -0.56 -10.97
N VAL A 56 -9.54 -1.49 -10.52
CA VAL A 56 -8.38 -1.19 -9.68
C VAL A 56 -7.26 -0.61 -10.53
N ASP A 57 -6.66 0.48 -10.06
CA ASP A 57 -5.52 1.14 -10.70
C ASP A 57 -4.21 0.89 -9.95
N ILE A 58 -4.28 0.71 -8.62
CA ILE A 58 -3.11 0.52 -7.75
C ILE A 58 -3.44 -0.50 -6.67
N VAL A 59 -2.47 -1.35 -6.33
CA VAL A 59 -2.57 -2.29 -5.21
C VAL A 59 -1.64 -1.84 -4.08
N ILE A 60 -2.17 -1.74 -2.85
CA ILE A 60 -1.38 -1.59 -1.63
C ILE A 60 -1.46 -2.93 -0.88
N ALA A 61 -0.32 -3.56 -0.65
CA ALA A 61 -0.25 -4.89 -0.04
C ALA A 61 0.59 -4.86 1.24
N GLY A 62 -0.01 -5.21 2.38
CA GLY A 62 0.64 -5.31 3.68
C GLY A 62 0.90 -6.75 4.09
N ALA A 63 2.11 -7.05 4.56
CA ALA A 63 2.47 -8.37 5.07
C ALA A 63 3.61 -8.31 6.10
N GLY A 64 3.60 -9.25 7.06
CA GLY A 64 4.63 -9.40 8.09
C GLY A 64 5.35 -10.74 8.05
N GLY A 65 6.55 -10.79 8.60
CA GLY A 65 7.41 -11.98 8.61
C GLY A 65 7.90 -12.35 7.21
N ALA A 66 7.60 -13.57 6.75
CA ALA A 66 7.78 -13.99 5.35
C ALA A 66 6.75 -13.26 4.46
N ALA A 67 6.97 -11.97 4.25
CA ALA A 67 6.04 -11.03 3.67
C ALA A 67 5.97 -11.13 2.14
N HIS A 68 5.59 -12.30 1.61
CA HIS A 68 5.59 -12.60 0.18
C HIS A 68 4.41 -11.98 -0.58
N LEU A 69 3.32 -11.58 0.12
CA LEU A 69 2.09 -11.11 -0.51
C LEU A 69 2.31 -9.97 -1.53
N PRO A 70 3.08 -8.90 -1.24
CA PRO A 70 3.29 -7.83 -2.21
C PRO A 70 4.02 -8.28 -3.47
N GLY A 71 5.08 -9.08 -3.32
CA GLY A 71 5.84 -9.63 -4.46
C GLY A 71 5.00 -10.57 -5.31
N MET A 72 4.20 -11.43 -4.69
CA MET A 72 3.26 -12.32 -5.39
C MET A 72 2.18 -11.52 -6.12
N ALA A 73 1.66 -10.45 -5.51
CA ALA A 73 0.71 -9.55 -6.18
C ALA A 73 1.34 -8.91 -7.41
N ALA A 74 2.55 -8.37 -7.30
CA ALA A 74 3.26 -7.75 -8.41
C ALA A 74 3.55 -8.72 -9.58
N ALA A 75 3.74 -10.00 -9.28
CA ALA A 75 3.92 -11.04 -10.30
C ALA A 75 2.63 -11.39 -11.07
N MET A 76 1.46 -11.01 -10.54
CA MET A 76 0.15 -11.37 -11.11
C MET A 76 -0.59 -10.22 -11.81
N THR A 77 -0.03 -9.02 -11.81
CA THR A 77 -0.66 -7.86 -12.44
C THR A 77 0.39 -6.90 -12.97
N SER A 78 0.03 -6.13 -13.99
CA SER A 78 0.82 -4.98 -14.45
C SER A 78 0.48 -3.68 -13.72
N LEU A 79 -0.46 -3.71 -12.77
CA LEU A 79 -0.79 -2.55 -11.95
C LEU A 79 0.37 -2.23 -11.00
N PRO A 80 0.61 -0.95 -10.66
CA PRO A 80 1.55 -0.59 -9.63
C PRO A 80 1.23 -1.28 -8.29
N VAL A 81 2.22 -1.93 -7.68
CA VAL A 81 2.09 -2.56 -6.36
C VAL A 81 2.98 -1.84 -5.36
N ILE A 82 2.38 -1.41 -4.26
CA ILE A 82 3.03 -0.73 -3.14
C ILE A 82 3.03 -1.70 -1.96
N GLY A 83 4.22 -2.06 -1.49
CA GLY A 83 4.42 -3.00 -0.38
C GLY A 83 4.59 -2.29 0.94
N VAL A 84 3.86 -2.73 1.96
CA VAL A 84 3.96 -2.26 3.32
C VAL A 84 4.51 -3.37 4.20
N PRO A 85 5.79 -3.31 4.61
CA PRO A 85 6.32 -4.25 5.60
C PRO A 85 5.63 -4.05 6.94
N ILE A 86 5.06 -5.11 7.50
CA ILE A 86 4.43 -5.07 8.82
C ILE A 86 5.45 -5.53 9.87
N LYS A 87 5.55 -4.81 10.99
CA LYS A 87 6.43 -5.16 12.10
C LYS A 87 6.14 -6.57 12.59
N SER A 88 7.17 -7.42 12.60
CA SER A 88 7.13 -8.79 13.14
C SER A 88 7.65 -8.83 14.57
N ALA A 89 7.28 -9.87 15.32
CA ALA A 89 7.77 -10.07 16.68
C ALA A 89 9.26 -10.51 16.73
N ALA A 90 9.72 -11.26 15.72
CA ALA A 90 11.06 -11.85 15.71
C ALA A 90 12.15 -10.83 15.38
N LEU A 91 12.00 -10.06 14.30
CA LEU A 91 13.02 -9.13 13.79
C LEU A 91 12.52 -7.68 13.67
N ASN A 92 11.47 -7.32 14.41
CA ASN A 92 10.90 -5.96 14.41
C ASN A 92 10.54 -5.42 13.01
N GLY A 93 10.27 -6.31 12.05
CA GLY A 93 9.88 -5.97 10.69
C GLY A 93 11.02 -5.95 9.67
N LEU A 94 12.28 -6.18 10.08
CA LEU A 94 13.40 -6.27 9.14
C LEU A 94 13.21 -7.47 8.18
N ASP A 95 12.75 -8.60 8.69
CA ASP A 95 12.35 -9.76 7.90
C ASP A 95 11.25 -9.43 6.88
N SER A 96 10.22 -8.69 7.29
CA SER A 96 9.15 -8.21 6.41
C SER A 96 9.70 -7.28 5.32
N LEU A 97 10.53 -6.31 5.71
CA LEU A 97 11.14 -5.36 4.78
C LEU A 97 12.00 -6.06 3.74
N LEU A 98 12.91 -6.95 4.16
CA LEU A 98 13.79 -7.66 3.25
C LEU A 98 13.02 -8.64 2.34
N SER A 99 11.94 -9.24 2.82
CA SER A 99 11.06 -10.10 2.01
C SER A 99 10.34 -9.33 0.89
N ILE A 100 10.08 -8.03 1.08
CA ILE A 100 9.34 -7.21 0.10
C ILE A 100 10.29 -6.46 -0.83
N VAL A 101 11.38 -5.88 -0.30
CA VAL A 101 12.23 -4.96 -1.07
C VAL A 101 13.16 -5.66 -2.06
N GLN A 102 13.56 -6.91 -1.79
CA GLN A 102 14.53 -7.66 -2.61
C GLN A 102 13.86 -8.38 -3.79
N MET A 103 13.11 -7.62 -4.59
CA MET A 103 12.43 -8.16 -5.77
C MET A 103 13.40 -8.43 -6.93
N PRO A 104 13.14 -9.48 -7.74
CA PRO A 104 13.92 -9.76 -8.96
C PRO A 104 13.71 -8.65 -10.01
N SER A 105 14.71 -8.49 -10.87
CA SER A 105 14.61 -7.60 -12.03
C SER A 105 13.40 -7.99 -12.91
N GLY A 106 12.58 -6.99 -13.26
CA GLY A 106 11.39 -7.17 -14.09
C GLY A 106 10.06 -7.23 -13.30
N VAL A 107 10.10 -7.45 -11.98
CA VAL A 107 8.88 -7.48 -11.14
C VAL A 107 9.08 -6.54 -9.93
N PRO A 108 8.93 -5.22 -10.10
CA PRO A 108 9.17 -4.26 -9.03
C PRO A 108 8.01 -4.18 -8.03
N VAL A 109 8.34 -3.89 -6.77
CA VAL A 109 7.40 -3.45 -5.72
C VAL A 109 7.90 -2.15 -5.11
N ALA A 110 7.07 -1.11 -5.09
CA ALA A 110 7.38 0.14 -4.41
C ALA A 110 7.29 -0.06 -2.89
N THR A 111 8.41 -0.34 -2.24
CA THR A 111 8.44 -0.73 -0.83
C THR A 111 8.48 0.49 0.09
N MET A 112 7.53 0.56 1.03
CA MET A 112 7.47 1.61 2.05
C MET A 112 8.28 1.25 3.29
N ALA A 113 8.38 2.19 4.23
CA ALA A 113 8.96 1.94 5.54
C ALA A 113 8.13 0.90 6.34
N ILE A 114 8.73 0.27 7.33
CA ILE A 114 8.03 -0.66 8.25
C ILE A 114 6.84 0.07 8.89
N ASN A 115 5.66 -0.53 8.83
CA ASN A 115 4.37 0.04 9.25
C ASN A 115 3.96 1.33 8.48
N GLY A 116 4.53 1.58 7.32
CA GLY A 116 4.34 2.81 6.55
C GLY A 116 3.06 2.86 5.70
N ALA A 117 1.93 2.34 6.18
CA ALA A 117 0.68 2.26 5.42
C ALA A 117 0.13 3.64 5.01
N LYS A 118 0.26 4.66 5.86
CA LYS A 118 -0.09 6.05 5.52
C LYS A 118 0.71 6.54 4.31
N ASN A 119 2.02 6.32 4.30
CA ASN A 119 2.87 6.72 3.17
C ASN A 119 2.60 5.89 1.91
N ALA A 120 2.19 4.63 2.06
CA ALA A 120 1.73 3.83 0.92
C ALA A 120 0.51 4.47 0.24
N ALA A 121 -0.47 4.92 1.01
CA ALA A 121 -1.63 5.61 0.49
C ALA A 121 -1.27 6.97 -0.12
N LEU A 122 -0.43 7.78 0.52
CA LEU A 122 0.05 9.06 -0.03
C LEU A 122 0.83 8.85 -1.33
N PHE A 123 1.59 7.78 -1.45
CA PHE A 123 2.28 7.43 -2.69
C PHE A 123 1.30 7.01 -3.78
N ALA A 124 0.26 6.22 -3.44
CA ALA A 124 -0.82 5.91 -4.37
C ALA A 124 -1.54 7.19 -4.83
N VAL A 125 -1.88 8.10 -3.91
CA VAL A 125 -2.45 9.42 -4.24
C VAL A 125 -1.55 10.20 -5.20
N SER A 126 -0.23 10.21 -4.99
CA SER A 126 0.70 10.92 -5.86
C SER A 126 0.77 10.34 -7.28
N ILE A 127 0.63 9.01 -7.44
CA ILE A 127 0.52 8.37 -8.76
C ILE A 127 -0.79 8.77 -9.44
N LEU A 128 -1.92 8.70 -8.73
CA LEU A 128 -3.24 9.05 -9.27
C LEU A 128 -3.33 10.56 -9.62
N ALA A 129 -2.66 11.42 -8.86
CA ALA A 129 -2.57 12.86 -9.10
C ALA A 129 -1.87 13.24 -10.42
N LEU A 130 -1.14 12.31 -11.06
CA LEU A 130 -0.57 12.53 -12.39
C LEU A 130 -1.66 12.76 -13.46
N GLN A 131 -2.86 12.22 -13.24
CA GLN A 131 -4.00 12.32 -14.16
C GLN A 131 -5.19 13.07 -13.56
N SER A 132 -5.07 13.64 -12.35
CA SER A 132 -6.15 14.36 -11.66
C SER A 132 -5.62 15.67 -11.08
N PRO A 133 -5.90 16.82 -11.73
CA PRO A 133 -5.52 18.13 -11.21
C PRO A 133 -6.06 18.43 -9.80
N ASP A 134 -7.31 18.00 -9.52
CA ASP A 134 -7.93 18.21 -8.21
C ASP A 134 -7.21 17.42 -7.11
N LEU A 135 -6.85 16.17 -7.39
CA LEU A 135 -6.12 15.34 -6.46
C LEU A 135 -4.68 15.86 -6.24
N ARG A 136 -4.08 16.44 -7.30
CA ARG A 136 -2.78 17.12 -7.18
C ARG A 136 -2.87 18.34 -6.26
N ALA A 137 -3.86 19.18 -6.45
CA ALA A 137 -4.07 20.35 -5.60
C ALA A 137 -4.29 19.96 -4.14
N ALA A 138 -5.08 18.92 -3.88
CA ALA A 138 -5.30 18.40 -2.53
C ALA A 138 -4.00 17.86 -1.90
N LEU A 139 -3.15 17.19 -2.68
CA LEU A 139 -1.86 16.68 -2.20
C LEU A 139 -0.88 17.83 -1.89
N ASP A 140 -0.85 18.87 -2.70
CA ASP A 140 -0.03 20.05 -2.50
C ASP A 140 -0.48 20.81 -1.24
N GLU A 141 -1.78 20.99 -1.04
CA GLU A 141 -2.35 21.58 0.18
C GLU A 141 -2.01 20.75 1.43
N PHE A 142 -2.10 19.43 1.34
CA PHE A 142 -1.71 18.54 2.44
C PHE A 142 -0.24 18.72 2.82
N ARG A 143 0.66 18.81 1.84
CA ARG A 143 2.10 19.05 2.07
C ARG A 143 2.37 20.42 2.66
N GLN A 144 1.68 21.46 2.17
CA GLN A 144 1.80 22.81 2.73
C GLN A 144 1.38 22.85 4.20
N LYS A 145 0.25 22.24 4.55
CA LYS A 145 -0.19 22.14 5.96
C LYS A 145 0.84 21.45 6.87
N GLN A 146 1.58 20.46 6.35
CA GLN A 146 2.66 19.85 7.11
C GLN A 146 3.87 20.78 7.28
N ALA A 147 4.26 21.49 6.24
CA ALA A 147 5.33 22.49 6.30
C ALA A 147 4.99 23.61 7.30
N ASP A 148 3.77 24.12 7.27
CA ASP A 148 3.29 25.18 8.19
C ASP A 148 3.38 24.72 9.67
N LYS A 149 3.03 23.46 9.95
CA LYS A 149 3.17 22.90 11.29
C LYS A 149 4.62 22.88 11.77
N VAL A 150 5.56 22.54 10.89
CA VAL A 150 7.00 22.54 11.23
C VAL A 150 7.48 23.96 11.52
N PHE A 151 7.08 24.94 10.70
CA PHE A 151 7.45 26.35 10.91
C PHE A 151 6.88 26.94 12.22
N GLN A 152 5.72 26.45 12.66
CA GLN A 152 5.06 26.91 13.89
C GLN A 152 5.53 26.18 15.15
N THR A 153 6.38 25.14 15.01
CA THR A 153 6.87 24.37 16.16
C THR A 153 7.97 25.15 16.87
N GLU A 154 7.68 25.55 18.11
CA GLU A 154 8.67 26.11 19.06
C GLU A 154 9.18 25.00 19.99
N LEU A 155 10.45 25.07 20.43
CA LEU A 155 11.09 24.13 21.36
C LEU A 155 10.99 24.64 22.79
#